data_18eca1718fa08c0caff0ade1ebd8507d
#
_entry.id   18eca1718fa08c0caff0ade1ebd8507d
#
_cell.length_a   1.000
_cell.length_b   1.000
_cell.length_c   1.000
_cell.angle_alpha   90.00
_cell.angle_beta   90.00
_cell.angle_gamma   90.00
#
_symmetry.space_group_name_H-M   'P 1'
#
loop_
_entity.id
_entity.type
_entity.pdbx_description
1 polymer ?
#
loop_
_entity_poly.entity_id
_entity_poly.type
_entity_poly.pdbx_seq_one_letter_code
_entity_poly.pdbx_strand_id
1 'polypeptide(L)'
;MVGYIEIPKTSVKLPVLNEVTKKSIEASVAILYGPGLNKVGNTVIVGHNYRNGMFFSNNAKIEVGDKIYITDESGNKVTYIVYNTYVTTPEDADYMTRDTNGAMEISLSTCTDDSSGRIIIWAKAEN
;
A
#
# COMPACT_ATOMS: atom_id res chain seq x y z
N MET A 1 15.72 2.74 -1.21
CA MET A 1 14.31 3.12 -1.14
C MET A 1 13.91 3.89 -2.38
N VAL A 2 12.64 3.84 -2.72
CA VAL A 2 12.13 4.52 -3.93
C VAL A 2 11.15 5.65 -3.60
N GLY A 3 10.89 5.90 -2.33
CA GLY A 3 10.03 6.99 -1.88
C GLY A 3 9.50 6.75 -0.48
N TYR A 4 8.44 7.48 -0.14
CA TYR A 4 7.80 7.39 1.18
C TYR A 4 6.30 7.25 1.03
N ILE A 5 5.68 6.54 1.98
CA ILE A 5 4.23 6.46 2.13
C ILE A 5 3.83 7.09 3.46
N GLU A 6 2.80 7.95 3.43
CA GLU A 6 2.21 8.55 4.63
C GLU A 6 0.73 8.19 4.67
N ILE A 7 0.28 7.65 5.80
CA ILE A 7 -1.12 7.32 6.05
C ILE A 7 -1.55 8.03 7.33
N PRO A 8 -2.15 9.24 7.23
CA PRO A 8 -2.50 10.03 8.42
C PRO A 8 -3.43 9.31 9.38
N LYS A 9 -4.40 8.53 8.86
CA LYS A 9 -5.35 7.78 9.70
C LYS A 9 -4.64 6.88 10.72
N THR A 10 -3.52 6.28 10.34
CA THR A 10 -2.77 5.35 11.18
C THR A 10 -1.46 5.94 11.69
N SER A 11 -1.20 7.22 11.42
CA SER A 11 0.03 7.92 11.81
C SER A 11 1.30 7.26 11.28
N VAL A 12 1.22 6.67 10.09
CA VAL A 12 2.34 5.97 9.44
C VAL A 12 3.05 6.91 8.47
N LYS A 13 4.38 6.94 8.54
CA LYS A 13 5.25 7.53 7.52
C LYS A 13 6.47 6.63 7.41
N LEU A 14 6.61 5.94 6.28
CA LEU A 14 7.62 4.91 6.10
C LEU A 14 8.31 5.03 4.74
N PRO A 15 9.60 4.67 4.66
CA PRO A 15 10.23 4.50 3.36
C PRO A 15 9.65 3.30 2.63
N VAL A 16 9.49 3.43 1.32
CA VAL A 16 9.05 2.34 0.45
C VAL A 16 10.28 1.78 -0.24
N LEU A 17 10.49 0.47 -0.12
CA LEU A 17 11.63 -0.23 -0.72
C LEU A 17 11.21 -0.78 -2.09
N ASN A 18 12.19 -0.97 -2.98
CA ASN A 18 11.88 -1.23 -4.38
C ASN A 18 11.42 -2.66 -4.70
N GLU A 19 11.66 -3.60 -3.77
CA GLU A 19 11.22 -4.99 -3.97
C GLU A 19 10.98 -5.69 -2.65
N VAL A 20 10.17 -6.74 -2.69
CA VAL A 20 9.89 -7.57 -1.53
C VAL A 20 10.96 -8.65 -1.41
N THR A 21 11.76 -8.57 -0.32
CA THR A 21 12.67 -9.61 0.09
C THR A 21 12.46 -9.82 1.59
N LYS A 22 13.01 -10.89 2.15
CA LYS A 22 12.95 -11.11 3.60
C LYS A 22 13.52 -9.90 4.36
N LYS A 23 14.66 -9.39 3.89
CA LYS A 23 15.34 -8.25 4.53
C LYS A 23 14.55 -6.95 4.37
N SER A 24 14.01 -6.67 3.18
CA SER A 24 13.29 -5.42 2.93
C SER A 24 12.01 -5.35 3.74
N ILE A 25 11.24 -6.43 3.78
CA ILE A 25 9.93 -6.44 4.46
C ILE A 25 10.09 -6.42 5.98
N GLU A 26 11.23 -6.86 6.51
CA GLU A 26 11.56 -6.71 7.92
C GLU A 26 11.93 -5.27 8.28
N ALA A 27 12.47 -4.52 7.31
CA ALA A 27 12.93 -3.15 7.54
C ALA A 27 11.83 -2.10 7.34
N SER A 28 10.90 -2.32 6.41
CA SER A 28 9.84 -1.36 6.10
C SER A 28 8.77 -2.00 5.22
N VAL A 29 8.10 -1.18 4.39
CA VAL A 29 7.16 -1.64 3.38
C VAL A 29 7.86 -1.66 2.03
N ALA A 30 7.37 -2.44 1.08
CA ALA A 30 8.05 -2.62 -0.20
C ALA A 30 7.07 -2.84 -1.35
N ILE A 31 7.53 -2.54 -2.57
CA ILE A 31 6.75 -2.76 -3.78
C ILE A 31 6.79 -4.24 -4.14
N LEU A 32 5.62 -4.85 -4.26
CA LEU A 32 5.47 -6.24 -4.69
C LEU A 32 5.25 -6.33 -6.21
N TYR A 33 4.51 -5.38 -6.79
CA TYR A 33 4.06 -5.46 -8.17
C TYR A 33 3.74 -4.06 -8.69
N GLY A 34 3.82 -3.87 -10.01
CA GLY A 34 3.34 -2.68 -10.67
C GLY A 34 4.44 -1.75 -11.18
N PRO A 35 4.05 -0.63 -11.79
CA PRO A 35 4.98 0.24 -12.52
C PRO A 35 5.89 1.07 -11.61
N GLY A 36 5.55 1.21 -10.33
CA GLY A 36 6.30 2.03 -9.38
C GLY A 36 5.49 3.20 -8.84
N LEU A 37 6.10 3.95 -7.91
CA LEU A 37 5.40 5.04 -7.23
C LEU A 37 5.05 6.17 -8.19
N ASN A 38 3.82 6.67 -8.08
CA ASN A 38 3.31 7.81 -8.85
C ASN A 38 3.39 7.62 -10.37
N LYS A 39 3.14 6.38 -10.80
CA LYS A 39 3.08 6.02 -12.22
C LYS A 39 1.72 5.45 -12.57
N VAL A 40 1.33 5.61 -13.85
CA VAL A 40 0.05 5.09 -14.33
C VAL A 40 0.00 3.57 -14.18
N GLY A 41 -1.07 3.07 -13.60
CA GLY A 41 -1.28 1.67 -13.31
C GLY A 41 -1.42 1.43 -11.81
N ASN A 42 -1.52 0.16 -11.43
CA ASN A 42 -1.66 -0.23 -10.03
C ASN A 42 -0.32 -0.70 -9.47
N THR A 43 0.19 0.00 -8.47
CA THR A 43 1.40 -0.40 -7.74
C THR A 43 0.99 -0.99 -6.40
N VAL A 44 1.43 -2.22 -6.13
CA VAL A 44 1.11 -2.94 -4.89
C VAL A 44 2.24 -2.77 -3.89
N ILE A 45 1.90 -2.23 -2.71
CA ILE A 45 2.84 -2.03 -1.61
C ILE A 45 2.42 -2.95 -0.47
N VAL A 46 3.35 -3.78 0.01
CA VAL A 46 3.09 -4.71 1.10
C VAL A 46 3.85 -4.30 2.36
N GLY A 47 3.27 -4.60 3.50
CA GLY A 47 3.90 -4.36 4.79
C GLY A 47 3.41 -5.38 5.81
N HIS A 48 4.25 -5.65 6.81
CA HIS A 48 3.90 -6.57 7.88
C HIS A 48 2.85 -5.99 8.83
N ASN A 49 2.07 -6.89 9.43
CA ASN A 49 1.24 -6.58 10.57
C ASN A 49 1.84 -7.25 11.81
N TYR A 50 2.61 -6.50 12.58
CA TYR A 50 3.19 -6.98 13.83
C TYR A 50 2.27 -6.76 15.05
N ARG A 51 1.07 -6.21 14.83
CA ARG A 51 0.08 -5.93 15.89
C ARG A 51 0.59 -4.98 16.97
N ASN A 52 1.55 -4.11 16.63
CA ASN A 52 2.19 -3.19 17.58
C ASN A 52 2.13 -1.72 17.09
N GLY A 53 1.33 -1.43 16.07
CA GLY A 53 1.21 -0.09 15.50
C GLY A 53 2.30 0.26 14.48
N MET A 54 3.25 -0.63 14.23
CA MET A 54 4.32 -0.40 13.23
C MET A 54 3.90 -0.91 11.86
N PHE A 55 4.54 -0.34 10.82
CA PHE A 55 4.28 -0.71 9.42
C PHE A 55 2.78 -0.64 9.10
N PHE A 56 2.19 -1.70 8.58
CA PHE A 56 0.77 -1.75 8.22
C PHE A 56 -0.11 -2.41 9.29
N SER A 57 0.35 -2.46 10.55
CA SER A 57 -0.40 -3.09 11.64
C SER A 57 -1.81 -2.52 11.82
N ASN A 58 -2.00 -1.23 11.51
CA ASN A 58 -3.29 -0.56 11.69
C ASN A 58 -4.08 -0.39 10.39
N ASN A 59 -3.72 -1.10 9.31
CA ASN A 59 -4.43 -0.95 8.02
C ASN A 59 -5.93 -1.29 8.12
N ALA A 60 -6.33 -2.14 9.07
CA ALA A 60 -7.75 -2.45 9.26
C ALA A 60 -8.58 -1.22 9.68
N LYS A 61 -7.95 -0.15 10.13
CA LYS A 61 -8.62 1.10 10.53
C LYS A 61 -8.84 2.06 9.35
N ILE A 62 -8.23 1.79 8.20
CA ILE A 62 -8.35 2.64 7.02
C ILE A 62 -9.71 2.42 6.38
N GLU A 63 -10.37 3.53 6.01
CA GLU A 63 -11.72 3.52 5.45
C GLU A 63 -11.75 4.23 4.11
N VAL A 64 -12.79 3.96 3.34
CA VAL A 64 -13.06 4.67 2.08
C VAL A 64 -13.16 6.17 2.37
N GLY A 65 -12.47 6.97 1.57
CA GLY A 65 -12.37 8.42 1.75
C GLY A 65 -11.11 8.88 2.47
N ASP A 66 -10.37 7.99 3.10
CA ASP A 66 -9.12 8.33 3.76
C ASP A 66 -8.04 8.64 2.72
N LYS A 67 -7.09 9.49 3.10
CA LYS A 67 -6.01 9.91 2.22
C LYS A 67 -4.72 9.16 2.50
N ILE A 68 -3.98 8.89 1.43
CA ILE A 68 -2.64 8.30 1.48
C ILE A 68 -1.75 9.18 0.61
N TYR A 69 -0.59 9.55 1.13
CA TYR A 69 0.37 10.37 0.39
C TYR A 69 1.56 9.52 -0.03
N ILE A 70 1.92 9.59 -1.30
CA ILE A 70 3.10 8.92 -1.84
C ILE A 70 4.06 9.98 -2.36
N THR A 71 5.28 9.98 -1.83
CA THR A 71 6.37 10.84 -2.31
C THR A 71 7.38 9.96 -3.04
N ASP A 72 7.65 10.22 -4.32
CA ASP A 72 8.58 9.43 -5.11
C ASP A 72 10.03 9.95 -5.01
N GLU A 73 10.95 9.29 -5.70
CA GLU A 73 12.38 9.64 -5.66
C GLU A 73 12.67 11.05 -6.18
N SER A 74 11.80 11.56 -7.06
CA SER A 74 11.94 12.92 -7.62
C SER A 74 11.41 13.99 -6.67
N GLY A 75 10.83 13.60 -5.53
CA GLY A 75 10.26 14.52 -4.57
C GLY A 75 8.80 14.88 -4.86
N ASN A 76 8.18 14.29 -5.86
CA ASN A 76 6.76 14.54 -6.17
C ASN A 76 5.87 13.82 -5.16
N LYS A 77 4.98 14.58 -4.54
CA LYS A 77 4.02 14.05 -3.56
C LYS A 77 2.63 14.03 -4.17
N VAL A 78 2.05 12.84 -4.29
CA VAL A 78 0.71 12.64 -4.85
C VAL A 78 -0.23 12.17 -3.76
N THR A 79 -1.43 12.74 -3.72
CA THR A 79 -2.49 12.34 -2.80
C THR A 79 -3.36 11.27 -3.46
N TYR A 80 -3.54 10.15 -2.75
CA TYR A 80 -4.42 9.06 -3.17
C TYR A 80 -5.59 8.98 -2.22
N ILE A 81 -6.79 8.74 -2.76
CA ILE A 81 -8.02 8.60 -1.98
C ILE A 81 -8.43 7.14 -1.99
N VAL A 82 -8.63 6.57 -0.82
CA VAL A 82 -9.10 5.19 -0.66
C VAL A 82 -10.53 5.08 -1.19
N TYR A 83 -10.77 4.13 -2.09
CA TYR A 83 -12.11 3.91 -2.63
C TYR A 83 -12.62 2.48 -2.44
N ASN A 84 -11.79 1.56 -1.97
CA ASN A 84 -12.20 0.19 -1.68
C ASN A 84 -11.31 -0.43 -0.61
N THR A 85 -11.92 -1.14 0.33
CA THR A 85 -11.20 -1.94 1.34
C THR A 85 -11.92 -3.27 1.48
N TYR A 86 -11.17 -4.36 1.61
CA TYR A 86 -11.74 -5.68 1.82
C TYR A 86 -10.71 -6.64 2.40
N VAL A 87 -11.20 -7.78 2.88
CA VAL A 87 -10.35 -8.88 3.37
C VAL A 87 -10.50 -10.04 2.40
N THR A 88 -9.39 -10.67 2.06
CA THR A 88 -9.36 -11.80 1.14
C THR A 88 -8.37 -12.86 1.64
N THR A 89 -8.19 -13.92 0.85
CA THR A 89 -7.27 -15.03 1.20
C THR A 89 -5.83 -14.67 0.85
N PRO A 90 -4.83 -15.31 1.49
CA PRO A 90 -3.43 -15.09 1.15
C PRO A 90 -3.07 -15.43 -0.31
N GLU A 91 -3.83 -16.32 -0.93
CA GLU A 91 -3.58 -16.77 -2.30
C GLU A 91 -4.19 -15.84 -3.36
N ASP A 92 -5.08 -14.94 -2.97
CA ASP A 92 -5.73 -14.02 -3.92
C ASP A 92 -4.74 -12.97 -4.40
N ALA A 93 -4.46 -12.97 -5.69
CA ALA A 93 -3.58 -11.99 -6.34
C ALA A 93 -4.27 -11.26 -7.49
N ASP A 94 -5.57 -11.47 -7.69
CA ASP A 94 -6.30 -10.88 -8.81
C ASP A 94 -6.32 -9.34 -8.77
N TYR A 95 -6.29 -8.76 -7.58
CA TYR A 95 -6.29 -7.30 -7.42
C TYR A 95 -5.04 -6.64 -7.99
N MET A 96 -3.93 -7.38 -8.12
CA MET A 96 -2.66 -6.82 -8.57
C MET A 96 -2.71 -6.38 -10.03
N THR A 97 -3.43 -7.12 -10.86
CA THR A 97 -3.47 -6.91 -12.30
C THR A 97 -4.73 -6.18 -12.77
N ARG A 98 -5.48 -5.57 -11.85
CA ARG A 98 -6.68 -4.85 -12.25
C ARG A 98 -6.37 -3.70 -13.22
N ASP A 99 -7.29 -3.47 -14.14
CA ASP A 99 -7.20 -2.36 -15.08
C ASP A 99 -7.56 -1.05 -14.37
N THR A 100 -6.68 -0.06 -14.43
CA THR A 100 -6.91 1.26 -13.84
C THR A 100 -7.41 2.29 -14.85
N ASN A 101 -7.62 1.88 -16.10
CA ASN A 101 -8.09 2.75 -17.18
C ASN A 101 -7.24 4.03 -17.33
N GLY A 102 -5.92 3.89 -17.20
CA GLY A 102 -4.99 5.00 -17.34
C GLY A 102 -4.81 5.85 -16.10
N ALA A 103 -5.40 5.47 -14.98
CA ALA A 103 -5.23 6.19 -13.71
C ALA A 103 -4.02 5.69 -12.93
N MET A 104 -3.49 6.56 -12.07
CA MET A 104 -2.49 6.17 -11.07
C MET A 104 -3.22 5.62 -9.87
N GLU A 105 -2.95 4.37 -9.51
CA GLU A 105 -3.57 3.71 -8.37
C GLU A 105 -2.55 2.94 -7.57
N ILE A 106 -2.85 2.71 -6.30
CA ILE A 106 -2.05 1.86 -5.42
C ILE A 106 -2.96 0.83 -4.75
N SER A 107 -2.37 -0.30 -4.40
CA SER A 107 -2.98 -1.30 -3.53
C SER A 107 -2.06 -1.52 -2.35
N LEU A 108 -2.61 -1.49 -1.14
CA LEU A 108 -1.87 -1.85 0.07
C LEU A 108 -2.29 -3.26 0.46
N SER A 109 -1.33 -4.09 0.85
CA SER A 109 -1.59 -5.45 1.29
C SER A 109 -0.87 -5.74 2.60
N THR A 110 -1.60 -6.29 3.57
CA THR A 110 -1.03 -6.75 4.83
C THR A 110 -1.84 -7.94 5.36
N CYS A 111 -1.28 -8.66 6.33
CA CYS A 111 -1.98 -9.78 6.96
C CYS A 111 -3.07 -9.26 7.90
N THR A 112 -4.15 -10.05 8.06
CA THR A 112 -5.09 -9.85 9.17
C THR A 112 -4.38 -10.18 10.49
N ASP A 113 -4.97 -9.77 11.64
CA ASP A 113 -4.33 -10.00 12.94
C ASP A 113 -4.07 -11.48 13.25
N ASP A 114 -4.93 -12.37 12.76
CA ASP A 114 -4.75 -13.82 12.93
C ASP A 114 -3.94 -14.48 11.82
N SER A 115 -3.45 -13.69 10.86
CA SER A 115 -2.66 -14.13 9.71
C SER A 115 -3.40 -15.09 8.76
N SER A 116 -4.71 -15.25 8.92
CA SER A 116 -5.51 -16.15 8.07
C SER A 116 -5.92 -15.51 6.75
N GLY A 117 -5.83 -14.18 6.66
CA GLY A 117 -6.24 -13.45 5.47
C GLY A 117 -5.32 -12.27 5.15
N ARG A 118 -5.76 -11.50 4.17
CA ARG A 118 -5.08 -10.27 3.76
C ARG A 118 -6.07 -9.12 3.76
N ILE A 119 -5.63 -7.98 4.28
CA ILE A 119 -6.37 -6.72 4.20
C ILE A 119 -5.87 -6.00 2.95
N ILE A 120 -6.77 -5.73 2.02
CA ILE A 120 -6.44 -5.08 0.76
C ILE A 120 -7.12 -3.71 0.73
N ILE A 121 -6.34 -2.69 0.37
CA ILE A 121 -6.82 -1.30 0.29
C ILE A 121 -6.47 -0.76 -1.09
N TRP A 122 -7.47 -0.27 -1.82
CA TRP A 122 -7.30 0.37 -3.12
C TRP A 122 -7.46 1.87 -2.98
N ALA A 123 -6.52 2.62 -3.53
CA ALA A 123 -6.58 4.08 -3.55
C ALA A 123 -6.20 4.60 -4.93
N LYS A 124 -6.82 5.71 -5.31
CA LYS A 124 -6.65 6.33 -6.62
C LYS A 124 -6.15 7.75 -6.45
N ALA A 125 -5.23 8.16 -7.31
CA ALA A 125 -4.68 9.51 -7.27
C ALA A 125 -5.78 10.55 -7.44
N GLU A 126 -5.74 11.57 -6.61
CA GLU A 126 -6.61 12.74 -6.68
C GLU A 126 -6.14 13.62 -7.83
N ASN A 127 -7.07 14.06 -8.65
CA ASN A 127 -6.76 14.94 -9.78
C ASN A 127 -6.80 16.40 -9.36
#